data_95e65b0143ea02db2085f3cff1c2b1d0
#
_entry.id   95e65b0143ea02db2085f3cff1c2b1d0
#
_cell.length_a   1.000
_cell.length_b   1.000
_cell.length_c   1.000
_cell.angle_alpha   90.00
_cell.angle_beta   90.00
_cell.angle_gamma   90.00
#
_symmetry.space_group_name_H-M   'P 1'
#
loop_
_entity.id
_entity.type
_entity.pdbx_description
1 polymer ?
#
loop_
_entity_poly.entity_id
_entity_poly.type
_entity_poly.pdbx_seq_one_letter_code
_entity_poly.pdbx_strand_id
1 'polypeptide(L)'
;LEELLLEKPPEASPCSPCGILRRRSLNQMARKNSVDCLVLGHNLDDFAQTVLMNHARGDISRLTRMAPHKHVQPGFVPRILPLRRLPEQEVYLYSILKEMTIHDGDCPFSFKAQRNTFRDLLLNLEKQQPGTRHSLLSGMEKIRENLPKPEKITPCPTCGEPSGSLEPCVFCREFASFTA
;
A
#
# COMPACT_ATOMS: atom_id res chain seq x y z
N LEU A 1 -2.96 2.00 18.72
CA LEU A 1 -2.43 0.94 17.84
C LEU A 1 -1.62 -0.08 18.63
N GLU A 2 -0.81 0.35 19.62
CA GLU A 2 -0.04 -0.54 20.50
C GLU A 2 -0.97 -1.45 21.30
N GLU A 3 -2.02 -0.92 21.91
CA GLU A 3 -3.04 -1.70 22.63
C GLU A 3 -3.71 -2.76 21.72
N LEU A 4 -4.05 -2.37 20.49
CA LEU A 4 -4.59 -3.26 19.48
C LEU A 4 -3.66 -4.42 19.10
N LEU A 5 -2.35 -4.18 19.16
CA LEU A 5 -1.35 -5.18 18.82
C LEU A 5 -1.07 -6.11 19.98
N LEU A 6 -1.29 -5.66 21.22
CA LEU A 6 -1.15 -6.48 22.43
C LEU A 6 -2.26 -7.54 22.55
N GLU A 7 -3.46 -7.26 22.00
CA GLU A 7 -4.58 -8.20 21.99
C GLU A 7 -4.48 -9.28 20.88
N LYS A 8 -3.59 -9.11 19.92
CA LYS A 8 -3.40 -10.08 18.83
C LYS A 8 -2.34 -11.14 19.17
N PRO A 9 -2.47 -12.36 18.62
CA PRO A 9 -1.45 -13.38 18.80
C PRO A 9 -0.07 -12.86 18.42
N PRO A 10 1.00 -13.25 19.14
CA PRO A 10 2.38 -12.78 18.88
C PRO A 10 2.86 -13.02 17.44
N GLU A 11 2.26 -13.97 16.76
CA GLU A 11 2.54 -14.35 15.36
C GLU A 11 1.85 -13.46 14.34
N ALA A 12 0.84 -12.69 14.74
CA ALA A 12 0.11 -11.83 13.81
C ALA A 12 0.97 -10.64 13.35
N SER A 13 1.01 -10.42 12.05
CA SER A 13 1.72 -9.27 11.49
C SER A 13 0.99 -7.96 11.83
N PRO A 14 1.63 -7.02 12.53
CA PRO A 14 1.03 -5.72 12.85
C PRO A 14 0.82 -4.83 11.62
N CYS A 15 1.46 -5.16 10.50
CA CYS A 15 1.40 -4.35 9.28
C CYS A 15 0.02 -4.31 8.62
N SER A 16 -0.77 -5.40 8.76
CA SER A 16 -2.11 -5.46 8.17
C SER A 16 -3.08 -4.46 8.82
N PRO A 17 -3.32 -4.51 10.15
CA PRO A 17 -4.19 -3.54 10.82
C PRO A 17 -3.68 -2.10 10.69
N CYS A 18 -2.38 -1.86 10.84
CA CYS A 18 -1.78 -0.54 10.61
C CYS A 18 -2.08 -0.01 9.20
N GLY A 19 -1.92 -0.86 8.19
CA GLY A 19 -2.22 -0.48 6.80
C GLY A 19 -3.71 -0.19 6.56
N ILE A 20 -4.62 -0.89 7.24
CA ILE A 20 -6.07 -0.64 7.17
C ILE A 20 -6.39 0.73 7.76
N LEU A 21 -5.93 0.99 8.99
CA LEU A 21 -6.11 2.27 9.68
C LEU A 21 -5.57 3.43 8.87
N ARG A 22 -4.31 3.36 8.44
CA ARG A 22 -3.66 4.44 7.68
C ARG A 22 -4.43 4.78 6.40
N ARG A 23 -4.81 3.78 5.60
CA ARG A 23 -5.55 4.02 4.35
C ARG A 23 -6.92 4.62 4.58
N ARG A 24 -7.62 4.16 5.64
CA ARG A 24 -8.92 4.69 6.02
C ARG A 24 -8.80 6.14 6.49
N SER A 25 -7.92 6.43 7.43
CA SER A 25 -7.71 7.77 7.98
C SER A 25 -7.34 8.78 6.89
N LEU A 26 -6.40 8.43 6.00
CA LEU A 26 -6.02 9.29 4.88
C LEU A 26 -7.20 9.61 3.96
N ASN A 27 -8.02 8.60 3.62
CA ASN A 27 -9.18 8.81 2.77
C ASN A 27 -10.27 9.66 3.45
N GLN A 28 -10.50 9.43 4.75
CA GLN A 28 -11.45 10.22 5.54
C GLN A 28 -11.01 11.68 5.68
N MET A 29 -9.72 11.90 6.01
CA MET A 29 -9.15 13.25 6.10
C MET A 29 -9.25 13.99 4.77
N ALA A 30 -8.93 13.32 3.67
CA ALA A 30 -9.01 13.89 2.33
C ALA A 30 -10.45 14.31 1.98
N ARG A 31 -11.43 13.46 2.24
CA ARG A 31 -12.85 13.80 2.05
C ARG A 31 -13.31 14.94 2.95
N LYS A 32 -12.95 14.89 4.25
CA LYS A 32 -13.30 15.93 5.22
C LYS A 32 -12.78 17.31 4.82
N ASN A 33 -11.61 17.37 4.20
CA ASN A 33 -10.99 18.60 3.73
C ASN A 33 -11.29 18.92 2.26
N SER A 34 -12.17 18.14 1.61
CA SER A 34 -12.58 18.34 0.21
C SER A 34 -11.41 18.49 -0.77
N VAL A 35 -10.34 17.72 -0.55
CA VAL A 35 -9.17 17.77 -1.44
C VAL A 35 -9.44 16.98 -2.73
N ASP A 36 -8.91 17.45 -3.85
CA ASP A 36 -9.11 16.83 -5.16
C ASP A 36 -8.34 15.51 -5.32
N CYS A 37 -7.17 15.39 -4.68
CA CYS A 37 -6.36 14.19 -4.73
C CYS A 37 -5.44 14.04 -3.52
N LEU A 38 -5.01 12.79 -3.29
CA LEU A 38 -3.97 12.42 -2.34
C LEU A 38 -2.65 12.17 -3.08
N VAL A 39 -1.62 12.91 -2.74
CA VAL A 39 -0.26 12.66 -3.23
C VAL A 39 0.45 11.71 -2.27
N LEU A 40 0.94 10.57 -2.78
CA LEU A 40 1.64 9.58 -1.96
C LEU A 40 3.08 9.40 -2.46
N GLY A 41 4.03 9.35 -1.51
CA GLY A 41 5.46 9.23 -1.77
C GLY A 41 5.95 7.82 -2.11
N HIS A 42 5.06 6.90 -2.51
CA HIS A 42 5.51 5.56 -2.91
C HIS A 42 6.41 5.64 -4.15
N ASN A 43 7.55 4.98 -4.07
CA ASN A 43 8.59 4.95 -5.08
C ASN A 43 8.60 3.65 -5.90
N LEU A 44 9.56 3.49 -6.82
CA LEU A 44 9.68 2.31 -7.67
C LEU A 44 9.88 1.02 -6.87
N ASP A 45 10.68 1.07 -5.80
CA ASP A 45 10.96 -0.08 -4.94
C ASP A 45 9.71 -0.58 -4.23
N ASP A 46 8.84 0.32 -3.77
CA ASP A 46 7.54 -0.02 -3.19
C ASP A 46 6.65 -0.80 -4.17
N PHE A 47 6.64 -0.38 -5.44
CA PHE A 47 5.85 -1.04 -6.47
C PHE A 47 6.45 -2.39 -6.86
N ALA A 48 7.74 -2.48 -7.10
CA ALA A 48 8.42 -3.72 -7.46
C ALA A 48 8.27 -4.79 -6.35
N GLN A 49 8.48 -4.41 -5.09
CA GLN A 49 8.23 -5.27 -3.93
C GLN A 49 6.77 -5.73 -3.88
N THR A 50 5.82 -4.83 -4.09
CA THR A 50 4.39 -5.15 -4.06
C THR A 50 4.01 -6.12 -5.18
N VAL A 51 4.56 -5.96 -6.37
CA VAL A 51 4.39 -6.90 -7.50
C VAL A 51 4.90 -8.28 -7.11
N LEU A 52 6.14 -8.40 -6.64
CA LEU A 52 6.73 -9.67 -6.21
C LEU A 52 5.93 -10.33 -5.10
N MET A 53 5.56 -9.57 -4.06
CA MET A 53 4.78 -10.08 -2.92
C MET A 53 3.43 -10.66 -3.34
N ASN A 54 2.72 -9.98 -4.23
CA ASN A 54 1.40 -10.43 -4.66
C ASN A 54 1.49 -11.61 -5.64
N HIS A 55 2.50 -11.65 -6.51
CA HIS A 55 2.78 -12.82 -7.34
C HIS A 55 3.12 -14.06 -6.50
N ALA A 56 4.02 -13.91 -5.53
CA ALA A 56 4.41 -15.02 -4.65
C ALA A 56 3.24 -15.57 -3.81
N ARG A 57 2.19 -14.76 -3.57
CA ARG A 57 0.97 -15.17 -2.87
C ARG A 57 -0.16 -15.64 -3.81
N GLY A 58 0.01 -15.51 -5.12
CA GLY A 58 -1.07 -15.74 -6.08
C GLY A 58 -2.24 -14.74 -5.95
N ASP A 59 -2.01 -13.56 -5.34
CA ASP A 59 -3.07 -12.58 -5.06
C ASP A 59 -3.31 -11.65 -6.25
N ILE A 60 -3.99 -12.18 -7.25
CA ILE A 60 -4.35 -11.45 -8.48
C ILE A 60 -5.25 -10.25 -8.15
N SER A 61 -6.16 -10.40 -7.19
CA SER A 61 -7.07 -9.33 -6.76
C SER A 61 -6.33 -8.09 -6.27
N ARG A 62 -5.21 -8.23 -5.56
CA ARG A 62 -4.37 -7.10 -5.16
C ARG A 62 -3.58 -6.51 -6.31
N LEU A 63 -3.14 -7.33 -7.26
CA LEU A 63 -2.45 -6.84 -8.46
C LEU A 63 -3.38 -5.96 -9.31
N THR A 64 -4.66 -6.34 -9.49
CA THR A 64 -5.62 -5.52 -10.23
C THR A 64 -5.88 -4.17 -9.59
N ARG A 65 -5.80 -4.10 -8.26
CA ARG A 65 -6.04 -2.88 -7.46
C ARG A 65 -4.81 -2.01 -7.24
N MET A 66 -3.67 -2.31 -7.87
CA MET A 66 -2.49 -1.46 -7.79
C MET A 66 -2.72 -0.13 -8.50
N ALA A 67 -2.27 0.96 -7.88
CA ALA A 67 -2.31 2.30 -8.49
C ALA A 67 -1.29 2.42 -9.65
N PRO A 68 -1.47 3.36 -10.57
CA PRO A 68 -2.53 4.35 -10.64
C PRO A 68 -3.86 3.76 -11.12
N HIS A 69 -4.96 4.30 -10.64
CA HIS A 69 -6.29 3.86 -11.06
C HIS A 69 -6.76 4.70 -12.26
N LYS A 70 -7.23 4.04 -13.32
CA LYS A 70 -7.87 4.74 -14.47
C LYS A 70 -9.22 5.37 -14.06
N HIS A 71 -9.93 4.72 -13.13
CA HIS A 71 -11.20 5.18 -12.61
C HIS A 71 -11.18 5.12 -11.10
N VAL A 72 -11.66 6.18 -10.46
CA VAL A 72 -11.79 6.24 -9.01
C VAL A 72 -13.17 5.73 -8.63
N GLN A 73 -13.20 4.76 -7.72
CA GLN A 73 -14.44 4.19 -7.20
C GLN A 73 -15.13 5.19 -6.25
N PRO A 74 -16.48 5.18 -6.16
CA PRO A 74 -17.20 6.06 -5.26
C PRO A 74 -16.72 5.98 -3.81
N GLY A 75 -16.63 7.13 -3.14
CA GLY A 75 -16.17 7.24 -1.75
C GLY A 75 -14.65 7.26 -1.56
N PHE A 76 -13.86 7.06 -2.62
CA PHE A 76 -12.41 7.26 -2.57
C PHE A 76 -12.00 8.60 -3.16
N VAL A 77 -10.93 9.19 -2.59
CA VAL A 77 -10.25 10.34 -3.19
C VAL A 77 -9.16 9.82 -4.15
N PRO A 78 -9.02 10.41 -5.35
CA PRO A 78 -7.97 10.05 -6.31
C PRO A 78 -6.58 10.05 -5.67
N ARG A 79 -5.73 9.11 -6.07
CA ARG A 79 -4.34 9.01 -5.59
C ARG A 79 -3.37 9.18 -6.74
N ILE A 80 -2.43 10.09 -6.58
CA ILE A 80 -1.31 10.29 -7.50
C ILE A 80 0.00 9.89 -6.84
N LEU A 81 0.91 9.36 -7.63
CA LEU A 81 2.13 8.70 -7.21
C LEU A 81 3.30 9.21 -8.07
N PRO A 82 3.75 10.45 -7.84
CA PRO A 82 4.75 11.09 -8.70
C PRO A 82 6.08 10.34 -8.72
N LEU A 83 6.48 9.71 -7.60
CA LEU A 83 7.77 9.03 -7.44
C LEU A 83 7.76 7.56 -7.91
N ARG A 84 6.65 7.05 -8.43
CA ARG A 84 6.47 5.61 -8.72
C ARG A 84 7.50 4.98 -9.68
N ARG A 85 8.21 5.78 -10.46
CA ARG A 85 9.25 5.34 -11.41
C ARG A 85 10.66 5.72 -10.97
N LEU A 86 10.81 6.32 -9.80
CA LEU A 86 12.10 6.71 -9.24
C LEU A 86 12.54 5.66 -8.23
N PRO A 87 13.76 5.11 -8.34
CA PRO A 87 14.35 4.24 -7.33
C PRO A 87 14.45 4.93 -5.97
N GLU A 88 14.26 4.17 -4.89
CA GLU A 88 14.36 4.69 -3.51
C GLU A 88 15.69 5.42 -3.26
N GLN A 89 16.79 4.88 -3.77
CA GLN A 89 18.12 5.45 -3.64
C GLN A 89 18.24 6.85 -4.28
N GLU A 90 17.60 7.07 -5.43
CA GLU A 90 17.61 8.39 -6.09
C GLU A 90 16.78 9.40 -5.31
N VAL A 91 15.62 8.98 -4.79
CA VAL A 91 14.78 9.83 -3.93
C VAL A 91 15.53 10.21 -2.66
N TYR A 92 16.23 9.25 -2.04
CA TYR A 92 17.03 9.48 -0.84
C TYR A 92 18.21 10.44 -1.13
N LEU A 93 18.97 10.20 -2.20
CA LEU A 93 20.07 11.07 -2.61
C LEU A 93 19.59 12.50 -2.87
N TYR A 94 18.47 12.65 -3.58
CA TYR A 94 17.88 13.97 -3.84
C TYR A 94 17.53 14.69 -2.54
N SER A 95 16.95 14.00 -1.56
CA SER A 95 16.58 14.61 -0.28
C SER A 95 17.80 15.10 0.50
N ILE A 96 18.93 14.36 0.48
CA ILE A 96 20.19 14.79 1.10
C ILE A 96 20.76 16.03 0.39
N LEU A 97 20.85 15.99 -0.95
CA LEU A 97 21.38 17.10 -1.73
C LEU A 97 20.56 18.39 -1.60
N LYS A 98 19.28 18.25 -1.27
CA LYS A 98 18.37 19.39 -1.02
C LYS A 98 18.23 19.74 0.45
N GLU A 99 19.02 19.12 1.33
CA GLU A 99 18.99 19.35 2.78
C GLU A 99 17.57 19.23 3.38
N MET A 100 16.76 18.29 2.83
CA MET A 100 15.40 18.08 3.31
C MET A 100 15.42 17.38 4.66
N THR A 101 14.56 17.81 5.57
CA THR A 101 14.36 17.07 6.84
C THR A 101 13.74 15.70 6.56
N ILE A 102 14.47 14.65 6.90
CA ILE A 102 14.02 13.27 6.77
C ILE A 102 13.70 12.72 8.17
N HIS A 103 12.62 11.97 8.27
CA HIS A 103 12.31 11.24 9.49
C HIS A 103 13.10 9.92 9.51
N ASP A 104 14.05 9.79 10.42
CA ASP A 104 14.93 8.61 10.56
C ASP A 104 14.36 7.54 11.51
N GLY A 105 13.14 7.72 12.00
CA GLY A 105 12.51 6.80 12.95
C GLY A 105 12.01 5.53 12.27
N ASP A 106 12.54 4.39 12.71
CA ASP A 106 12.04 3.08 12.31
C ASP A 106 10.77 2.69 13.07
N CYS A 107 9.87 2.02 12.36
CA CYS A 107 8.73 1.40 13.02
C CYS A 107 9.22 0.31 13.98
N PRO A 108 8.83 0.31 15.27
CA PRO A 108 9.28 -0.70 16.25
C PRO A 108 8.90 -2.14 15.85
N PHE A 109 7.95 -2.31 14.91
CA PHE A 109 7.53 -3.60 14.37
C PHE A 109 8.12 -3.90 12.99
N SER A 110 9.07 -3.10 12.50
CA SER A 110 9.65 -3.25 11.16
C SER A 110 10.23 -4.63 10.92
N PHE A 111 10.82 -5.26 11.95
CA PHE A 111 11.41 -6.59 11.88
C PHE A 111 10.40 -7.70 11.56
N LYS A 112 9.09 -7.51 11.85
CA LYS A 112 8.00 -8.44 11.49
C LYS A 112 7.45 -8.21 10.09
N ALA A 113 7.93 -7.20 9.38
CA ALA A 113 7.40 -6.85 8.07
C ALA A 113 7.87 -7.84 7.00
N GLN A 114 6.95 -8.64 6.48
CA GLN A 114 7.24 -9.57 5.38
C GLN A 114 7.84 -8.88 4.15
N ARG A 115 7.61 -7.57 3.99
CA ARG A 115 8.18 -6.74 2.94
C ARG A 115 9.71 -6.75 2.94
N ASN A 116 10.37 -6.92 4.09
CA ASN A 116 11.83 -6.94 4.20
C ASN A 116 12.44 -8.08 3.37
N THR A 117 11.87 -9.27 3.44
CA THR A 117 12.31 -10.42 2.63
C THR A 117 12.27 -10.11 1.13
N PHE A 118 11.18 -9.46 0.68
CA PHE A 118 11.04 -9.09 -0.74
C PHE A 118 11.95 -7.93 -1.15
N ARG A 119 12.25 -7.01 -0.22
CA ARG A 119 13.26 -5.96 -0.42
C ARG A 119 14.63 -6.56 -0.65
N ASP A 120 15.05 -7.48 0.20
CA ASP A 120 16.37 -8.12 0.09
C ASP A 120 16.49 -8.96 -1.19
N LEU A 121 15.43 -9.70 -1.53
CA LEU A 121 15.36 -10.43 -2.79
C LEU A 121 15.48 -9.49 -4.00
N LEU A 122 14.75 -8.38 -3.99
CA LEU A 122 14.75 -7.41 -5.07
C LEU A 122 16.12 -6.72 -5.21
N LEU A 123 16.79 -6.41 -4.09
CA LEU A 123 18.15 -5.87 -4.09
C LEU A 123 19.14 -6.84 -4.71
N ASN A 124 19.04 -8.14 -4.41
CA ASN A 124 19.88 -9.16 -4.99
C ASN A 124 19.63 -9.32 -6.50
N LEU A 125 18.37 -9.32 -6.92
CA LEU A 125 18.03 -9.40 -8.35
C LEU A 125 18.53 -8.17 -9.11
N GLU A 126 18.39 -6.98 -8.57
CA GLU A 126 18.84 -5.74 -9.18
C GLU A 126 20.36 -5.67 -9.33
N LYS A 127 21.12 -6.24 -8.37
CA LYS A 127 22.60 -6.37 -8.47
C LYS A 127 23.04 -7.30 -9.60
N GLN A 128 22.30 -8.39 -9.80
CA GLN A 128 22.61 -9.37 -10.85
C GLN A 128 22.12 -8.92 -12.23
N GLN A 129 20.97 -8.28 -12.27
CA GLN A 129 20.32 -7.80 -13.48
C GLN A 129 19.79 -6.39 -13.27
N PRO A 130 20.60 -5.34 -13.51
CA PRO A 130 20.19 -3.95 -13.39
C PRO A 130 18.94 -3.65 -14.23
N GLY A 131 18.01 -2.89 -13.66
CA GLY A 131 16.73 -2.56 -14.29
C GLY A 131 15.59 -3.54 -13.97
N THR A 132 15.81 -4.54 -13.13
CA THR A 132 14.79 -5.51 -12.69
C THR A 132 13.56 -4.80 -12.08
N ARG A 133 13.76 -3.76 -11.26
CA ARG A 133 12.66 -2.99 -10.64
C ARG A 133 11.76 -2.38 -11.70
N HIS A 134 12.34 -1.74 -12.70
CA HIS A 134 11.59 -1.14 -13.81
C HIS A 134 10.88 -2.21 -14.65
N SER A 135 11.55 -3.34 -14.90
CA SER A 135 11.00 -4.45 -15.65
C SER A 135 9.79 -5.07 -14.96
N LEU A 136 9.84 -5.25 -13.64
CA LEU A 136 8.72 -5.75 -12.83
C LEU A 136 7.52 -4.80 -12.90
N LEU A 137 7.74 -3.50 -12.72
CA LEU A 137 6.67 -2.51 -12.82
C LEU A 137 6.07 -2.47 -14.22
N SER A 138 6.91 -2.38 -15.25
CA SER A 138 6.46 -2.29 -16.65
C SER A 138 5.77 -3.56 -17.12
N GLY A 139 6.27 -4.72 -16.71
CA GLY A 139 5.63 -6.02 -16.96
C GLY A 139 4.25 -6.10 -16.33
N MET A 140 4.12 -5.67 -15.07
CA MET A 140 2.83 -5.62 -14.38
C MET A 140 1.84 -4.65 -15.05
N GLU A 141 2.31 -3.49 -15.52
CA GLU A 141 1.48 -2.52 -16.24
C GLU A 141 0.89 -3.10 -17.53
N LYS A 142 1.70 -3.86 -18.28
CA LYS A 142 1.26 -4.54 -19.52
C LYS A 142 0.25 -5.66 -19.24
N ILE A 143 0.50 -6.47 -18.21
CA ILE A 143 -0.39 -7.58 -17.83
C ILE A 143 -1.71 -7.05 -17.27
N ARG A 144 -1.69 -5.94 -16.56
CA ARG A 144 -2.85 -5.38 -15.85
C ARG A 144 -4.07 -5.14 -16.73
N GLU A 145 -3.89 -4.82 -17.98
CA GLU A 145 -5.01 -4.58 -18.92
C GLU A 145 -5.81 -5.85 -19.19
N ASN A 146 -5.19 -7.01 -19.01
CA ASN A 146 -5.78 -8.33 -19.21
C ASN A 146 -6.25 -9.00 -17.90
N LEU A 147 -6.01 -8.36 -16.75
CA LEU A 147 -6.48 -8.88 -15.47
C LEU A 147 -7.97 -8.60 -15.27
N PRO A 148 -8.67 -9.44 -14.47
CA PRO A 148 -10.04 -9.19 -14.09
C PRO A 148 -10.23 -7.78 -13.53
N LYS A 149 -11.33 -7.12 -13.90
CA LYS A 149 -11.62 -5.79 -13.32
C LYS A 149 -11.85 -5.94 -11.81
N PRO A 150 -11.39 -4.96 -11.01
CA PRO A 150 -11.64 -4.98 -9.57
C PRO A 150 -13.15 -4.94 -9.30
N GLU A 151 -13.57 -5.63 -8.24
CA GLU A 151 -14.97 -5.65 -7.81
C GLU A 151 -15.49 -4.23 -7.55
N LYS A 152 -16.78 -4.06 -7.77
CA LYS A 152 -17.47 -2.79 -7.48
C LYS A 152 -17.43 -2.52 -5.98
N ILE A 153 -17.06 -1.31 -5.63
CA ILE A 153 -17.04 -0.85 -4.24
C ILE A 153 -18.44 -0.39 -3.84
N THR A 154 -18.89 -0.84 -2.67
CA THR A 154 -20.13 -0.44 -2.03
C THR A 154 -19.84 0.15 -0.66
N PRO A 155 -20.70 1.02 -0.11
CA PRO A 155 -20.57 1.45 1.27
C PRO A 155 -20.73 0.28 2.25
N CYS A 156 -19.90 0.22 3.26
CA CYS A 156 -20.05 -0.75 4.35
C CYS A 156 -21.33 -0.46 5.14
N PRO A 157 -22.21 -1.44 5.40
CA PRO A 157 -23.47 -1.22 6.13
C PRO A 157 -23.25 -0.75 7.57
N THR A 158 -22.11 -1.10 8.19
CA THR A 158 -21.82 -0.75 9.58
C THR A 158 -21.24 0.67 9.72
N CYS A 159 -20.30 1.07 8.85
CA CYS A 159 -19.57 2.34 9.02
C CYS A 159 -19.67 3.31 7.84
N GLY A 160 -20.38 2.95 6.76
CA GLY A 160 -20.56 3.78 5.56
C GLY A 160 -19.33 4.00 4.70
N GLU A 161 -18.15 3.50 5.10
CA GLU A 161 -16.92 3.66 4.32
C GLU A 161 -16.88 2.72 3.12
N PRO A 162 -16.18 3.12 2.03
CA PRO A 162 -16.04 2.29 0.85
C PRO A 162 -15.46 0.92 1.20
N SER A 163 -16.12 -0.14 0.75
CA SER A 163 -15.75 -1.54 1.02
C SER A 163 -15.85 -2.37 -0.25
N GLY A 164 -15.14 -3.50 -0.26
CA GLY A 164 -15.32 -4.55 -1.26
C GLY A 164 -16.53 -5.45 -0.94
N SER A 165 -16.46 -6.69 -1.42
CA SER A 165 -17.53 -7.70 -1.28
C SER A 165 -17.76 -8.21 0.15
N LEU A 166 -16.92 -7.84 1.11
CA LEU A 166 -17.03 -8.32 2.49
C LEU A 166 -17.88 -7.39 3.35
N GLU A 167 -18.95 -7.91 3.90
CA GLU A 167 -19.84 -7.22 4.84
C GLU A 167 -19.82 -7.95 6.21
N PRO A 168 -19.48 -7.23 7.29
CA PRO A 168 -18.95 -5.86 7.40
C PRO A 168 -17.54 -5.73 6.83
N CYS A 169 -17.10 -4.50 6.55
CA CYS A 169 -15.76 -4.26 5.98
C CYS A 169 -14.64 -4.75 6.91
N VAL A 170 -13.44 -4.95 6.37
CA VAL A 170 -12.29 -5.47 7.14
C VAL A 170 -12.00 -4.61 8.37
N PHE A 171 -12.14 -3.29 8.26
CA PHE A 171 -11.99 -2.40 9.42
C PHE A 171 -12.99 -2.74 10.52
N CYS A 172 -14.29 -2.83 10.22
CA CYS A 172 -15.30 -3.13 11.22
C CYS A 172 -15.11 -4.51 11.87
N ARG A 173 -14.62 -5.49 11.14
CA ARG A 173 -14.32 -6.83 11.70
C ARG A 173 -13.09 -6.84 12.59
N GLU A 174 -12.03 -6.16 12.16
CA GLU A 174 -10.74 -6.16 12.89
C GLU A 174 -10.75 -5.25 14.12
N PHE A 175 -11.62 -4.24 14.13
CA PHE A 175 -11.65 -3.20 15.16
C PHE A 175 -13.02 -3.08 15.85
N ALA A 176 -13.83 -4.14 15.85
CA ALA A 176 -15.16 -4.13 16.45
C ALA A 176 -15.13 -3.78 17.95
N SER A 177 -14.13 -4.26 18.68
CA SER A 177 -13.94 -4.00 20.12
C SER A 177 -13.60 -2.53 20.46
N PHE A 178 -13.17 -1.73 19.45
CA PHE A 178 -12.75 -0.34 19.64
C PHE A 178 -13.76 0.69 19.07
N THR A 179 -14.85 0.21 18.48
CA THR A 179 -15.90 1.08 17.90
C THR A 179 -17.23 1.02 18.67
N ALA A 180 -17.26 0.28 19.77
CA ALA A 180 -18.39 0.17 20.68
C ALA A 180 -18.43 1.32 21.70
#